data_be39e14ff9bf0a607585b64c6e44f95c
#
_entry.id   be39e14ff9bf0a607585b64c6e44f95c
#
_cell.length_a   1.000
_cell.length_b   1.000
_cell.length_c   1.000
_cell.angle_alpha   90.00
_cell.angle_beta   90.00
_cell.angle_gamma   90.00
#
_symmetry.space_group_name_H-M   'P 1'
#
loop_
_entity.id
_entity.type
_entity.pdbx_description
1 polymer ?
#
loop_
_entity_poly.entity_id
_entity_poly.type
_entity_poly.pdbx_seq_one_letter_code
_entity_poly.pdbx_strand_id
1 'polypeptide(L)'
;MSVFLRALEMDDYVLINQWRNDPEINRYLCGNVFLVSSEREKKSIENKIHDDSKQIYLGVCDSETRQLVGYVSINNLDLRNLKAEWGGTLIGDKNYLGKGVGKEASALMLRFLFDQYPIHKCYGYCLEEHPASEKLFLSFGFKKEGVLRDDVYKNGAFKNILLFSILRDEINDRF
;
A
#
# COMPACT_ATOMS: atom_id res chain seq x y z
N MET A 1 1.59 14.33 14.13
CA MET A 1 1.18 12.92 14.29
C MET A 1 2.28 12.09 13.68
N SER A 2 2.84 11.19 14.44
CA SER A 2 3.89 10.27 13.97
C SER A 2 3.35 8.86 14.00
N VAL A 3 3.84 8.01 13.10
CA VAL A 3 3.42 6.61 13.03
C VAL A 3 4.61 5.67 13.04
N PHE A 4 4.35 4.42 13.38
CA PHE A 4 5.30 3.33 13.26
C PHE A 4 4.64 2.13 12.61
N LEU A 5 5.46 1.21 12.09
CA LEU A 5 5.01 -0.03 11.48
C LEU A 5 5.17 -1.20 12.46
N ARG A 6 4.21 -2.12 12.45
CA ARG A 6 4.30 -3.41 13.16
C ARG A 6 3.75 -4.54 12.28
N ALA A 7 4.07 -5.76 12.64
CA ALA A 7 3.40 -6.92 12.06
C ALA A 7 1.88 -6.83 12.28
N LEU A 8 1.11 -7.38 11.36
CA LEU A 8 -0.33 -7.55 11.56
C LEU A 8 -0.60 -8.64 12.58
N GLU A 9 -1.63 -8.43 13.38
CA GLU A 9 -2.17 -9.40 14.32
C GLU A 9 -3.55 -9.89 13.86
N MET A 10 -3.96 -11.06 14.35
CA MET A 10 -5.24 -11.64 13.91
C MET A 10 -6.43 -10.69 14.12
N ASP A 11 -6.48 -9.97 15.24
CA ASP A 11 -7.61 -9.09 15.57
C ASP A 11 -7.67 -7.83 14.69
N ASP A 12 -6.62 -7.50 13.95
CA ASP A 12 -6.62 -6.37 13.01
C ASP A 12 -7.64 -6.55 11.89
N TYR A 13 -8.08 -7.80 11.62
CA TYR A 13 -9.08 -8.06 10.59
C TYR A 13 -10.37 -7.25 10.80
N VAL A 14 -10.73 -6.94 12.04
CA VAL A 14 -11.96 -6.22 12.36
C VAL A 14 -11.95 -4.82 11.74
N LEU A 15 -10.90 -4.04 12.02
CA LEU A 15 -10.74 -2.70 11.46
C LEU A 15 -10.48 -2.74 9.95
N ILE A 16 -9.64 -3.64 9.47
CA ILE A 16 -9.32 -3.77 8.05
C ILE A 16 -10.57 -4.13 7.25
N ASN A 17 -11.44 -5.01 7.77
CA ASN A 17 -12.71 -5.35 7.14
C ASN A 17 -13.65 -4.14 7.05
N GLN A 18 -13.74 -3.32 8.11
CA GLN A 18 -14.52 -2.09 8.09
C GLN A 18 -14.02 -1.13 7.00
N TRP A 19 -12.71 -0.89 6.92
CA TRP A 19 -12.10 -0.01 5.91
C TRP A 19 -12.28 -0.53 4.49
N ARG A 20 -12.13 -1.84 4.28
CA ARG A 20 -12.33 -2.45 2.97
C ARG A 20 -13.77 -2.42 2.48
N ASN A 21 -14.73 -2.31 3.37
CA ASN A 21 -16.16 -2.15 3.06
C ASN A 21 -16.62 -0.69 3.05
N ASP A 22 -15.75 0.27 3.37
CA ASP A 22 -16.07 1.70 3.29
C ASP A 22 -15.88 2.21 1.85
N PRO A 23 -16.96 2.64 1.15
CA PRO A 23 -16.87 3.11 -0.23
C PRO A 23 -15.97 4.33 -0.42
N GLU A 24 -15.88 5.19 0.59
CA GLU A 24 -15.06 6.41 0.53
C GLU A 24 -13.56 6.04 0.56
N ILE A 25 -13.17 5.13 1.46
CA ILE A 25 -11.79 4.64 1.56
C ILE A 25 -11.39 3.88 0.30
N ASN A 26 -12.31 3.06 -0.24
CA ASN A 26 -12.03 2.23 -1.42
C ASN A 26 -12.12 2.99 -2.75
N ARG A 27 -12.56 4.24 -2.76
CA ARG A 27 -12.81 5.02 -3.98
C ARG A 27 -11.63 4.99 -4.95
N TYR A 28 -10.42 5.10 -4.45
CA TYR A 28 -9.21 5.23 -5.26
C TYR A 28 -8.30 3.99 -5.26
N LEU A 29 -8.70 2.91 -4.62
CA LEU A 29 -7.95 1.65 -4.73
C LEU A 29 -8.11 1.06 -6.13
N CYS A 30 -7.02 0.53 -6.70
CA CYS A 30 -7.05 -0.09 -8.03
C CYS A 30 -7.92 -1.35 -8.07
N GLY A 31 -8.04 -2.07 -6.96
CA GLY A 31 -8.89 -3.26 -6.87
C GLY A 31 -10.39 -2.94 -6.90
N ASN A 32 -11.18 -3.92 -7.30
CA ASN A 32 -12.64 -3.82 -7.23
C ASN A 32 -13.13 -3.78 -5.78
N VAL A 33 -14.15 -2.97 -5.54
CA VAL A 33 -14.87 -2.97 -4.28
C VAL A 33 -15.84 -4.14 -4.28
N PHE A 34 -15.51 -5.17 -3.50
CA PHE A 34 -16.46 -6.23 -3.18
C PHE A 34 -16.87 -6.09 -1.72
N LEU A 35 -18.13 -6.37 -1.43
CA LEU A 35 -18.55 -6.57 -0.06
C LEU A 35 -17.84 -7.81 0.50
N VAL A 36 -16.93 -7.58 1.45
CA VAL A 36 -16.07 -8.61 2.03
C VAL A 36 -16.62 -9.00 3.38
N SER A 37 -16.99 -10.28 3.55
CA SER A 37 -17.42 -10.79 4.85
C SER A 37 -16.25 -10.79 5.86
N SER A 38 -16.57 -10.68 7.14
CA SER A 38 -15.57 -10.77 8.22
C SER A 38 -14.79 -12.08 8.19
N GLU A 39 -15.43 -13.20 7.89
CA GLU A 39 -14.80 -14.51 7.73
C GLU A 39 -13.75 -14.53 6.61
N ARG A 40 -14.09 -13.93 5.47
CA ARG A 40 -13.16 -13.82 4.33
C ARG A 40 -11.97 -12.93 4.67
N GLU A 41 -12.21 -11.81 5.36
CA GLU A 41 -11.12 -10.93 5.78
C GLU A 41 -10.24 -11.58 6.82
N LYS A 42 -10.82 -12.27 7.82
CA LYS A 42 -10.07 -13.03 8.82
C LYS A 42 -9.12 -14.02 8.19
N LYS A 43 -9.61 -14.82 7.24
CA LYS A 43 -8.77 -15.76 6.48
C LYS A 43 -7.70 -15.05 5.65
N SER A 44 -8.01 -13.89 5.09
CA SER A 44 -7.04 -13.07 4.34
C SER A 44 -5.91 -12.57 5.24
N ILE A 45 -6.23 -12.12 6.46
CA ILE A 45 -5.21 -11.70 7.45
C ILE A 45 -4.38 -12.88 7.92
N GLU A 46 -5.00 -14.01 8.23
CA GLU A 46 -4.29 -15.24 8.59
C GLU A 46 -3.24 -15.61 7.54
N ASN A 47 -3.60 -15.60 6.26
CA ASN A 47 -2.65 -15.88 5.18
C ASN A 47 -1.51 -14.85 5.11
N LYS A 48 -1.79 -13.57 5.36
CA LYS A 48 -0.79 -12.48 5.35
C LYS A 48 0.17 -12.55 6.54
N ILE A 49 -0.27 -13.08 7.67
CA ILE A 49 0.56 -13.27 8.86
C ILE A 49 1.52 -14.46 8.69
N HIS A 50 1.08 -15.51 8.00
CA HIS A 50 1.82 -16.78 7.91
C HIS A 50 2.68 -16.92 6.65
N ASP A 51 2.50 -16.09 5.64
CA ASP A 51 3.27 -16.17 4.38
C ASP A 51 3.73 -14.78 3.92
N ASP A 52 4.99 -14.49 4.13
CA ASP A 52 5.69 -13.29 3.67
C ASP A 52 6.60 -13.56 2.45
N SER A 53 6.56 -14.74 1.88
CA SER A 53 7.44 -15.16 0.78
C SER A 53 7.24 -14.35 -0.51
N LYS A 54 6.02 -13.83 -0.73
CA LYS A 54 5.65 -13.05 -1.93
C LYS A 54 5.03 -11.70 -1.62
N GLN A 55 4.67 -11.47 -0.36
CA GLN A 55 3.99 -10.25 0.07
C GLN A 55 4.33 -9.94 1.52
N ILE A 56 4.40 -8.65 1.84
CA ILE A 56 4.64 -8.18 3.20
C ILE A 56 3.53 -7.19 3.53
N TYR A 57 2.82 -7.41 4.62
CA TYR A 57 1.80 -6.51 5.13
C TYR A 57 2.14 -6.07 6.54
N LEU A 58 2.20 -4.76 6.74
CA LEU A 58 2.47 -4.17 8.06
C LEU A 58 1.35 -3.23 8.46
N GLY A 59 0.96 -3.27 9.72
CA GLY A 59 0.03 -2.32 10.30
C GLY A 59 0.70 -0.96 10.52
N VAL A 60 -0.01 0.10 10.18
CA VAL A 60 0.37 1.49 10.47
C VAL A 60 -0.28 1.89 11.78
N CYS A 61 0.51 2.20 12.79
CA CYS A 61 0.02 2.55 14.13
C CYS A 61 0.44 3.97 14.51
N ASP A 62 -0.47 4.68 15.16
CA ASP A 62 -0.17 5.97 15.79
C ASP A 62 0.85 5.78 16.92
N SER A 63 1.87 6.63 16.98
CA SER A 63 2.98 6.49 17.93
C SER A 63 2.59 6.77 19.39
N GLU A 64 1.58 7.59 19.62
CA GLU A 64 1.12 7.97 20.95
C GLU A 64 0.06 7.00 21.49
N THR A 65 -0.98 6.74 20.70
CA THR A 65 -2.11 5.90 21.12
C THR A 65 -1.88 4.41 20.90
N ARG A 66 -0.88 4.04 20.08
CA ARG A 66 -0.57 2.66 19.66
C ARG A 66 -1.68 1.99 18.84
N GLN A 67 -2.72 2.71 18.48
CA GLN A 67 -3.86 2.20 17.73
C GLN A 67 -3.50 1.99 16.25
N LEU A 68 -4.04 0.92 15.67
CA LEU A 68 -3.98 0.68 14.23
C LEU A 68 -4.83 1.72 13.50
N VAL A 69 -4.22 2.44 12.55
CA VAL A 69 -4.88 3.50 11.75
C VAL A 69 -4.88 3.20 10.25
N GLY A 70 -4.15 2.17 9.84
CA GLY A 70 -4.03 1.77 8.44
C GLY A 70 -3.13 0.56 8.26
N TYR A 71 -2.80 0.25 7.03
CA TYR A 71 -1.78 -0.74 6.69
C TYR A 71 -1.02 -0.32 5.43
N VAL A 72 0.15 -0.92 5.26
CA VAL A 72 1.01 -0.74 4.09
C VAL A 72 1.48 -2.10 3.60
N SER A 73 1.69 -2.25 2.30
CA SER A 73 2.07 -3.54 1.74
C SER A 73 3.13 -3.46 0.65
N ILE A 74 3.90 -4.53 0.57
CA ILE A 74 4.68 -4.93 -0.59
C ILE A 74 4.05 -6.20 -1.14
N ASN A 75 3.87 -6.25 -2.45
CA ASN A 75 3.34 -7.41 -3.17
C ASN A 75 4.38 -7.90 -4.19
N ASN A 76 4.13 -9.05 -4.77
CA ASN A 76 4.92 -9.58 -5.87
C ASN A 76 6.44 -9.49 -5.61
N LEU A 77 6.85 -9.85 -4.38
CA LEU A 77 8.26 -9.92 -4.01
C LEU A 77 8.95 -11.00 -4.85
N ASP A 78 9.82 -10.58 -5.76
CA ASP A 78 10.54 -11.43 -6.71
C ASP A 78 12.05 -11.32 -6.44
N LEU A 79 12.54 -12.21 -5.58
CA LEU A 79 13.96 -12.24 -5.22
C LEU A 79 14.86 -12.78 -6.34
N ARG A 80 14.32 -13.40 -7.37
CA ARG A 80 15.08 -13.84 -8.54
C ARG A 80 15.45 -12.65 -9.44
N ASN A 81 14.49 -11.76 -9.68
CA ASN A 81 14.67 -10.56 -10.48
C ASN A 81 14.95 -9.32 -9.64
N LEU A 82 15.05 -9.45 -8.32
CA LEU A 82 15.32 -8.39 -7.35
C LEU A 82 14.34 -7.21 -7.49
N LYS A 83 13.06 -7.51 -7.64
CA LYS A 83 12.01 -6.50 -7.77
C LYS A 83 10.84 -6.78 -6.85
N ALA A 84 10.13 -5.72 -6.48
CA ALA A 84 8.94 -5.81 -5.66
C ALA A 84 7.92 -4.75 -6.07
N GLU A 85 6.65 -5.03 -5.85
CA GLU A 85 5.57 -4.07 -6.03
C GLU A 85 5.25 -3.39 -4.70
N TRP A 86 5.33 -2.05 -4.67
CA TRP A 86 4.71 -1.33 -3.58
C TRP A 86 3.20 -1.38 -3.74
N GLY A 87 2.55 -2.21 -2.92
CA GLY A 87 1.11 -2.44 -2.95
C GLY A 87 0.28 -1.27 -2.43
N GLY A 88 0.95 -0.20 -1.99
CA GLY A 88 0.31 1.02 -1.52
C GLY A 88 0.18 1.10 0.00
N THR A 89 -0.36 2.23 0.42
CA THR A 89 -0.66 2.53 1.81
C THR A 89 -2.13 2.89 1.92
N LEU A 90 -2.85 2.20 2.78
CA LEU A 90 -4.22 2.50 3.12
C LEU A 90 -4.27 3.08 4.54
N ILE A 91 -4.71 4.32 4.68
CA ILE A 91 -5.09 4.90 5.96
C ILE A 91 -6.61 4.78 6.08
N GLY A 92 -7.03 3.93 7.00
CA GLY A 92 -8.44 3.58 7.18
C GLY A 92 -9.15 4.44 8.21
N ASP A 93 -8.44 4.92 9.21
CA ASP A 93 -9.01 5.87 10.17
C ASP A 93 -9.06 7.28 9.57
N LYS A 94 -10.29 7.78 9.35
CA LYS A 94 -10.54 9.08 8.71
C LYS A 94 -9.95 10.27 9.47
N ASN A 95 -9.74 10.13 10.79
CA ASN A 95 -9.09 11.16 11.59
C ASN A 95 -7.62 11.40 11.20
N TYR A 96 -7.01 10.49 10.48
CA TYR A 96 -5.61 10.57 10.04
C TYR A 96 -5.45 10.96 8.57
N LEU A 97 -6.56 11.10 7.82
CA LEU A 97 -6.52 11.50 6.41
C LEU A 97 -6.07 12.96 6.26
N GLY A 98 -5.28 13.23 5.23
CA GLY A 98 -4.78 14.58 4.91
C GLY A 98 -3.71 15.13 5.86
N LYS A 99 -3.26 14.36 6.85
CA LYS A 99 -2.28 14.78 7.88
C LYS A 99 -0.84 14.29 7.64
N GLY A 100 -0.55 13.80 6.43
CA GLY A 100 0.78 13.31 6.06
C GLY A 100 1.10 11.88 6.50
N VAL A 101 0.24 11.25 7.29
CA VAL A 101 0.42 9.89 7.83
C VAL A 101 0.67 8.85 6.74
N GLY A 102 -0.07 8.91 5.63
CA GLY A 102 0.14 7.99 4.51
C GLY A 102 1.54 8.13 3.89
N LYS A 103 2.06 9.35 3.79
CA LYS A 103 3.42 9.58 3.29
C LYS A 103 4.48 9.04 4.25
N GLU A 104 4.34 9.29 5.55
CA GLU A 104 5.26 8.79 6.57
C GLU A 104 5.28 7.25 6.61
N ALA A 105 4.10 6.60 6.63
CA ALA A 105 4.00 5.15 6.58
C ALA A 105 4.62 4.55 5.32
N SER A 106 4.43 5.21 4.17
CA SER A 106 5.03 4.80 2.90
C SER A 106 6.56 4.90 2.93
N ALA A 107 7.11 5.99 3.50
CA ALA A 107 8.55 6.16 3.67
C ALA A 107 9.14 5.05 4.54
N LEU A 108 8.50 4.74 5.67
CA LEU A 108 8.92 3.66 6.56
C LEU A 108 8.92 2.29 5.85
N MET A 109 7.90 2.01 5.05
CA MET A 109 7.81 0.74 4.32
C MET A 109 8.85 0.63 3.20
N LEU A 110 9.07 1.70 2.44
CA LEU A 110 10.07 1.71 1.38
C LEU A 110 11.49 1.59 1.96
N ARG A 111 11.77 2.28 3.07
CA ARG A 111 13.03 2.11 3.80
C ARG A 111 13.21 0.66 4.25
N PHE A 112 12.20 0.08 4.93
CA PHE A 112 12.22 -1.31 5.35
C PHE A 112 12.51 -2.26 4.17
N LEU A 113 11.82 -2.08 3.03
CA LEU A 113 12.02 -2.92 1.85
C LEU A 113 13.47 -2.88 1.36
N PHE A 114 14.03 -1.69 1.19
CA PHE A 114 15.37 -1.55 0.63
C PHE A 114 16.50 -1.87 1.62
N ASP A 115 16.25 -1.74 2.92
CA ASP A 115 17.23 -2.09 3.96
C ASP A 115 17.27 -3.61 4.22
N GLN A 116 16.10 -4.27 4.21
CA GLN A 116 16.01 -5.68 4.58
C GLN A 116 16.10 -6.65 3.40
N TYR A 117 15.87 -6.17 2.17
CA TYR A 117 15.84 -7.02 0.98
C TYR A 117 16.78 -6.46 -0.10
N PRO A 118 17.46 -7.34 -0.89
CA PRO A 118 18.36 -6.92 -1.97
C PRO A 118 17.57 -6.47 -3.22
N ILE A 119 16.48 -5.73 -3.04
CA ILE A 119 15.64 -5.27 -4.14
C ILE A 119 16.38 -4.20 -4.94
N HIS A 120 16.43 -4.38 -6.26
CA HIS A 120 16.97 -3.40 -7.21
C HIS A 120 15.89 -2.45 -7.72
N LYS A 121 14.67 -2.95 -7.97
CA LYS A 121 13.56 -2.16 -8.51
C LYS A 121 12.32 -2.29 -7.65
N CYS A 122 11.79 -1.17 -7.18
CA CYS A 122 10.44 -1.10 -6.62
C CYS A 122 9.51 -0.41 -7.64
N TYR A 123 8.36 -1.02 -7.92
CA TYR A 123 7.37 -0.46 -8.83
C TYR A 123 6.00 -0.41 -8.15
N GLY A 124 5.07 0.35 -8.71
CA GLY A 124 3.71 0.42 -8.18
C GLY A 124 2.76 1.10 -9.15
N TYR A 125 1.49 1.07 -8.80
CA TYR A 125 0.41 1.52 -9.66
C TYR A 125 -0.54 2.46 -8.92
N CYS A 126 -1.14 3.38 -9.67
CA CYS A 126 -2.33 4.08 -9.20
C CYS A 126 -3.30 4.35 -10.35
N LEU A 127 -4.57 4.56 -10.00
CA LEU A 127 -5.55 5.05 -10.96
C LEU A 127 -5.10 6.40 -11.52
N GLU A 128 -5.24 6.62 -12.83
CA GLU A 128 -4.93 7.90 -13.48
C GLU A 128 -5.75 9.05 -12.87
N GLU A 129 -6.96 8.76 -12.41
CA GLU A 129 -7.84 9.71 -11.73
C GLU A 129 -7.52 9.92 -10.24
N HIS A 130 -6.35 9.45 -9.74
CA HIS A 130 -5.91 9.60 -8.34
C HIS A 130 -4.65 10.48 -8.21
N PRO A 131 -4.75 11.81 -8.38
CA PRO A 131 -3.60 12.71 -8.42
C PRO A 131 -2.80 12.74 -7.11
N ALA A 132 -3.42 12.43 -5.98
CA ALA A 132 -2.71 12.36 -4.69
C ALA A 132 -1.71 11.20 -4.67
N SER A 133 -2.06 10.04 -5.24
CA SER A 133 -1.16 8.89 -5.35
C SER A 133 -0.03 9.15 -6.34
N GLU A 134 -0.33 9.75 -7.49
CA GLU A 134 0.71 10.17 -8.45
C GLU A 134 1.72 11.12 -7.80
N LYS A 135 1.25 12.15 -7.09
CA LYS A 135 2.12 13.07 -6.34
C LYS A 135 2.95 12.35 -5.28
N LEU A 136 2.38 11.34 -4.61
CA LEU A 136 3.08 10.56 -3.61
C LEU A 136 4.24 9.77 -4.24
N PHE A 137 4.01 9.05 -5.36
CA PHE A 137 5.07 8.36 -6.11
C PHE A 137 6.20 9.32 -6.50
N LEU A 138 5.85 10.45 -7.12
CA LEU A 138 6.82 11.45 -7.55
C LEU A 138 7.60 12.07 -6.38
N SER A 139 6.96 12.24 -5.21
CA SER A 139 7.63 12.79 -4.01
C SER A 139 8.71 11.87 -3.45
N PHE A 140 8.63 10.57 -3.71
CA PHE A 140 9.65 9.59 -3.38
C PHE A 140 10.69 9.38 -4.49
N GLY A 141 10.55 10.07 -5.61
CA GLY A 141 11.47 9.97 -6.75
C GLY A 141 11.15 8.84 -7.70
N PHE A 142 10.01 8.20 -7.58
CA PHE A 142 9.56 7.26 -8.60
C PHE A 142 9.38 7.97 -9.93
N LYS A 143 9.73 7.28 -11.00
CA LYS A 143 9.54 7.72 -12.38
C LYS A 143 8.33 7.04 -12.98
N LYS A 144 7.53 7.78 -13.74
CA LYS A 144 6.40 7.24 -14.50
C LYS A 144 6.95 6.46 -15.69
N GLU A 145 6.66 5.17 -15.77
CA GLU A 145 7.09 4.30 -16.87
C GLU A 145 6.05 4.21 -18.00
N GLY A 146 4.78 4.41 -17.67
CA GLY A 146 3.75 4.33 -18.70
C GLY A 146 2.33 4.42 -18.16
N VAL A 147 1.40 4.22 -19.09
CA VAL A 147 -0.04 4.15 -18.84
C VAL A 147 -0.56 2.82 -19.37
N LEU A 148 -1.19 2.04 -18.52
CA LEU A 148 -1.94 0.84 -18.90
C LEU A 148 -3.37 1.28 -19.19
N ARG A 149 -3.76 1.24 -20.48
CA ARG A 149 -5.08 1.73 -20.91
C ARG A 149 -6.13 0.69 -20.59
N ASP A 150 -7.28 1.15 -20.04
CA ASP A 150 -8.46 0.31 -19.76
C ASP A 150 -8.13 -0.95 -18.93
N ASP A 151 -7.19 -0.81 -17.99
CA ASP A 151 -6.59 -1.94 -17.26
C ASP A 151 -7.48 -2.47 -16.13
N VAL A 152 -8.29 -1.61 -15.52
CA VAL A 152 -9.22 -2.02 -14.46
C VAL A 152 -10.64 -1.59 -14.76
N TYR A 153 -11.60 -2.47 -14.44
CA TYR A 153 -13.03 -2.14 -14.47
C TYR A 153 -13.48 -1.73 -13.07
N LYS A 154 -13.93 -0.49 -12.92
CA LYS A 154 -14.32 0.07 -11.62
C LYS A 154 -15.50 1.03 -11.78
N ASN A 155 -16.51 0.89 -10.92
CA ASN A 155 -17.69 1.75 -10.91
C ASN A 155 -18.38 1.87 -12.28
N GLY A 156 -18.51 0.76 -13.01
CA GLY A 156 -19.19 0.71 -14.29
C GLY A 156 -18.38 1.17 -15.50
N ALA A 157 -17.08 1.47 -15.35
CA ALA A 157 -16.21 1.94 -16.43
C ALA A 157 -14.82 1.32 -16.38
N PHE A 158 -14.18 1.18 -17.53
CA PHE A 158 -12.75 0.89 -17.61
C PHE A 158 -11.93 2.13 -17.23
N LYS A 159 -10.82 1.92 -16.53
CA LYS A 159 -9.93 2.95 -15.99
C LYS A 159 -8.50 2.68 -16.39
N ASN A 160 -7.77 3.75 -16.67
CA ASN A 160 -6.35 3.70 -16.91
C ASN A 160 -5.59 3.59 -15.58
N ILE A 161 -4.45 2.89 -15.63
CA ILE A 161 -3.50 2.74 -14.54
C ILE A 161 -2.20 3.42 -14.93
N LEU A 162 -1.65 4.22 -14.03
CA LEU A 162 -0.30 4.77 -14.15
C LEU A 162 0.69 3.80 -13.51
N LEU A 163 1.75 3.47 -14.23
CA LEU A 163 2.86 2.63 -13.74
C LEU A 163 4.04 3.52 -13.36
N PHE A 164 4.57 3.30 -12.15
CA PHE A 164 5.74 3.99 -11.62
C PHE A 164 6.79 3.01 -11.15
N SER A 165 8.06 3.41 -11.17
CA SER A 165 9.13 2.66 -10.54
C SER A 165 10.26 3.55 -10.03
N ILE A 166 11.05 2.99 -9.09
CA ILE A 166 12.31 3.55 -8.61
C ILE A 166 13.35 2.44 -8.56
N LEU A 167 14.58 2.76 -8.97
CA LEU A 167 15.73 1.86 -8.84
C LEU A 167 16.48 2.15 -7.53
N ARG A 168 17.16 1.14 -6.99
CA ARG A 168 17.95 1.27 -5.75
C ARG A 168 18.91 2.46 -5.79
N ASP A 169 19.58 2.67 -6.90
CA ASP A 169 20.59 3.73 -7.06
C ASP A 169 19.96 5.14 -7.15
N GLU A 170 18.63 5.24 -7.27
CA GLU A 170 17.89 6.50 -7.34
C GLU A 170 17.34 6.96 -5.97
N ILE A 171 17.54 6.16 -4.92
CA ILE A 171 16.89 6.36 -3.61
C ILE A 171 17.46 7.55 -2.82
N ASN A 172 18.68 7.98 -3.00
CA ASN A 172 19.32 9.21 -2.48
C ASN A 172 18.65 9.80 -1.20
N ASP A 173 18.73 9.15 -0.04
CA ASP A 173 18.22 9.62 1.27
C ASP A 173 16.77 10.14 1.28
N ARG A 174 15.91 9.63 0.40
CA ARG A 174 14.53 10.16 0.21
C ARG A 174 13.48 9.56 1.15
N PHE A 175 13.85 8.56 1.96
CA PHE A 175 12.92 7.89 2.89
C PHE A 175 13.35 8.01 4.33
#